data_37010deab304cf56121abe107b2df86b
#
_entry.id   37010deab304cf56121abe107b2df86b
#
_cell.length_a   1.000
_cell.length_b   1.000
_cell.length_c   1.000
_cell.angle_alpha   90.00
_cell.angle_beta   90.00
_cell.angle_gamma   90.00
#
_symmetry.space_group_name_H-M   'P 1'
#
loop_
_entity.id
_entity.type
_entity.pdbx_description
1 polymer ?
#
loop_
_entity_poly.entity_id
_entity_poly.type
_entity_poly.pdbx_seq_one_letter_code
_entity_poly.pdbx_strand_id
1 'polypeptide(L)'
;MIFDKETFEDFDKELWDAIHAEEERQEHNIELIASENMVSKAVMAAQGSVLTNKYAEGYPGNRYYGGTECVDIVETLAIERAKKLFGASFANVQAHSGSQANAAAYMALIEAGDTVLGMDLAAGGHLTHGSPVNFSGKTYHFVGYSVDADTEMLDYEAILEQAKTVQPKLIVAGASAYSRSIDFAKFRDIAN
;
A
#
# COMPACT_ATOMS: atom_id res chain seq x y z
N MET A 1 34.60 6.61 -9.79
CA MET A 1 33.30 6.32 -9.14
C MET A 1 32.57 5.35 -10.05
N ILE A 2 31.91 4.34 -9.50
CA ILE A 2 31.18 3.31 -10.27
C ILE A 2 30.06 3.91 -11.14
N PHE A 3 29.71 5.16 -10.95
CA PHE A 3 28.60 5.85 -11.58
C PHE A 3 29.01 7.16 -12.28
N ASP A 4 30.19 7.16 -12.92
CA ASP A 4 30.57 8.29 -13.77
C ASP A 4 29.78 8.29 -15.06
N LYS A 5 28.80 9.18 -15.10
CA LYS A 5 28.34 10.00 -16.21
C LYS A 5 28.07 9.37 -17.59
N GLU A 6 27.84 8.09 -17.70
CA GLU A 6 27.02 7.68 -18.84
C GLU A 6 25.64 8.26 -18.60
N THR A 7 25.25 9.23 -19.40
CA THR A 7 23.87 9.67 -19.36
C THR A 7 23.04 8.49 -19.82
N PHE A 8 21.88 8.29 -19.23
CA PHE A 8 20.99 7.19 -19.59
C PHE A 8 20.62 7.24 -21.11
N GLU A 9 20.59 8.44 -21.67
CA GLU A 9 20.42 8.70 -23.10
C GLU A 9 21.51 8.06 -23.96
N ASP A 10 22.79 8.16 -23.55
CA ASP A 10 23.92 7.59 -24.29
C ASP A 10 23.98 6.07 -24.20
N PHE A 11 23.46 5.51 -23.08
CA PHE A 11 23.48 4.08 -22.82
C PHE A 11 22.35 3.33 -23.53
N ASP A 12 21.11 3.87 -23.48
CA ASP A 12 19.91 3.26 -24.05
C ASP A 12 18.94 4.36 -24.52
N LYS A 13 19.14 4.78 -25.75
CA LYS A 13 18.34 5.87 -26.33
C LYS A 13 16.86 5.52 -26.45
N GLU A 14 16.51 4.28 -26.78
CA GLU A 14 15.11 3.86 -26.95
C GLU A 14 14.36 3.96 -25.61
N LEU A 15 14.98 3.47 -24.52
CA LEU A 15 14.42 3.58 -23.18
C LEU A 15 14.40 5.03 -22.68
N TRP A 16 15.44 5.82 -22.99
CA TRP A 16 15.47 7.24 -22.66
C TRP A 16 14.31 8.00 -23.30
N ASP A 17 14.09 7.79 -24.61
CA ASP A 17 13.00 8.44 -25.34
C ASP A 17 11.63 8.07 -24.76
N ALA A 18 11.43 6.82 -24.34
CA ALA A 18 10.20 6.37 -23.72
C ALA A 18 9.96 7.02 -22.33
N ILE A 19 11.00 7.12 -21.50
CA ILE A 19 10.92 7.79 -20.20
C ILE A 19 10.64 9.28 -20.36
N HIS A 20 11.30 9.92 -21.32
CA HIS A 20 11.11 11.34 -21.58
C HIS A 20 9.71 11.64 -22.12
N ALA A 21 9.18 10.77 -22.98
CA ALA A 21 7.80 10.87 -23.44
C ALA A 21 6.78 10.74 -22.30
N GLU A 22 7.05 9.89 -21.30
CA GLU A 22 6.22 9.77 -20.09
C GLU A 22 6.33 11.02 -19.21
N GLU A 23 7.50 11.62 -19.07
CA GLU A 23 7.68 12.89 -18.36
C GLU A 23 6.83 13.99 -19.01
N GLU A 24 6.90 14.13 -20.34
CA GLU A 24 6.06 15.04 -21.12
C GLU A 24 4.55 14.76 -20.93
N ARG A 25 4.16 13.48 -20.94
CA ARG A 25 2.77 13.09 -20.70
C ARG A 25 2.29 13.54 -19.33
N GLN A 26 3.07 13.32 -18.30
CA GLN A 26 2.70 13.69 -16.91
C GLN A 26 2.61 15.20 -16.72
N GLU A 27 3.43 15.99 -17.40
CA GLU A 27 3.36 17.45 -17.33
C GLU A 27 2.14 18.04 -18.04
N HIS A 28 1.66 17.39 -19.11
CA HIS A 28 0.61 17.94 -19.96
C HIS A 28 -0.78 17.33 -19.70
N ASN A 29 -0.87 16.22 -18.98
CA ASN A 29 -2.12 15.54 -18.70
C ASN A 29 -2.54 15.69 -17.23
N ILE A 30 -3.84 15.75 -17.01
CA ILE A 30 -4.42 15.67 -15.67
C ILE A 30 -4.62 14.19 -15.33
N GLU A 31 -3.96 13.74 -14.26
CA GLU A 31 -4.12 12.38 -13.76
C GLU A 31 -5.36 12.29 -12.84
N LEU A 32 -6.29 11.38 -13.18
CA LEU A 32 -7.53 11.18 -12.43
C LEU A 32 -7.62 9.82 -11.75
N ILE A 33 -6.53 9.04 -11.74
CA ILE A 33 -6.46 7.77 -11.02
C ILE A 33 -6.23 8.06 -9.54
N ALA A 34 -7.23 7.82 -8.70
CA ALA A 34 -7.23 8.18 -7.28
C ALA A 34 -6.10 7.55 -6.45
N SER A 35 -5.55 6.42 -6.92
CA SER A 35 -4.45 5.71 -6.26
C SER A 35 -3.06 6.16 -6.69
N GLU A 36 -2.94 7.04 -7.67
CA GLU A 36 -1.66 7.60 -8.10
C GLU A 36 -1.26 8.82 -7.26
N ASN A 37 0.05 8.98 -7.06
CA ASN A 37 0.60 10.11 -6.33
C ASN A 37 1.93 10.55 -6.97
N MET A 38 2.03 11.83 -7.28
CA MET A 38 3.26 12.43 -7.80
C MET A 38 4.30 12.52 -6.68
N VAL A 39 5.40 11.81 -6.85
CA VAL A 39 6.49 11.81 -5.88
C VAL A 39 7.48 12.95 -6.13
N SER A 40 8.18 13.38 -5.09
CA SER A 40 9.24 14.38 -5.23
C SER A 40 10.48 13.81 -5.94
N LYS A 41 11.25 14.68 -6.58
CA LYS A 41 12.56 14.32 -7.17
C LYS A 41 13.50 13.65 -6.16
N ALA A 42 13.41 14.00 -4.87
CA ALA A 42 14.20 13.37 -3.81
C ALA A 42 13.80 11.90 -3.58
N VAL A 43 12.52 11.57 -3.66
CA VAL A 43 12.04 10.17 -3.55
C VAL A 43 12.55 9.35 -4.73
N MET A 44 12.43 9.87 -5.97
CA MET A 44 12.95 9.19 -7.17
C MET A 44 14.47 8.98 -7.10
N ALA A 45 15.22 9.98 -6.65
CA ALA A 45 16.67 9.89 -6.49
C ALA A 45 17.08 8.86 -5.42
N ALA A 46 16.34 8.78 -4.31
CA ALA A 46 16.60 7.79 -3.28
C ALA A 46 16.32 6.36 -3.78
N GLN A 47 15.24 6.16 -4.51
CA GLN A 47 14.86 4.87 -5.09
C GLN A 47 15.87 4.37 -6.13
N GLY A 48 16.39 5.27 -6.98
CA GLY A 48 17.41 4.97 -7.99
C GLY A 48 18.85 5.06 -7.49
N SER A 49 19.09 5.10 -6.18
CA SER A 49 20.43 5.24 -5.60
C SER A 49 21.21 3.92 -5.56
N VAL A 50 22.45 3.99 -5.10
CA VAL A 50 23.35 2.82 -4.91
C VAL A 50 22.80 1.78 -3.95
N LEU A 51 21.79 2.12 -3.15
CA LEU A 51 21.09 1.16 -2.29
C LEU A 51 20.44 0.01 -3.09
N THR A 52 20.10 0.25 -4.35
CA THR A 52 19.60 -0.73 -5.30
C THR A 52 20.54 -1.94 -5.46
N ASN A 53 21.84 -1.75 -5.29
CA ASN A 53 22.85 -2.79 -5.43
C ASN A 53 22.99 -3.67 -4.18
N LYS A 54 22.41 -3.27 -3.05
CA LYS A 54 22.65 -3.93 -1.77
C LYS A 54 21.57 -4.94 -1.41
N TYR A 55 21.97 -6.20 -1.32
CA TYR A 55 21.15 -7.27 -0.78
C TYR A 55 21.11 -7.17 0.76
N ALA A 56 19.93 -6.99 1.35
CA ALA A 56 19.75 -6.68 2.77
C ALA A 56 18.63 -7.51 3.42
N GLU A 57 18.62 -8.80 3.15
CA GLU A 57 17.67 -9.75 3.76
C GLU A 57 17.78 -9.73 5.29
N GLY A 58 16.65 -9.76 5.98
CA GLY A 58 16.55 -9.64 7.42
C GLY A 58 16.07 -8.23 7.83
N TYR A 59 16.40 -7.81 9.04
CA TYR A 59 16.00 -6.53 9.62
C TYR A 59 17.19 -5.73 10.13
N PRO A 60 17.10 -4.43 10.36
CA PRO A 60 18.18 -3.63 10.94
C PRO A 60 18.79 -4.30 12.18
N GLY A 61 20.11 -4.45 12.20
CA GLY A 61 20.84 -5.13 13.26
C GLY A 61 20.71 -6.65 13.29
N ASN A 62 19.92 -7.25 12.42
CA ASN A 62 19.73 -8.71 12.32
C ASN A 62 19.61 -9.14 10.84
N ARG A 63 20.69 -9.00 10.10
CA ARG A 63 20.78 -9.33 8.67
C ARG A 63 21.46 -10.68 8.45
N TYR A 64 21.13 -11.28 7.32
CA TYR A 64 21.78 -12.52 6.88
C TYR A 64 23.16 -12.27 6.23
N TYR A 65 23.42 -11.03 5.76
CA TYR A 65 24.64 -10.67 5.03
C TYR A 65 25.32 -9.44 5.65
N GLY A 66 26.62 -9.32 5.46
CA GLY A 66 27.40 -8.16 5.89
C GLY A 66 27.30 -6.96 4.96
N GLY A 67 27.87 -5.82 5.39
CA GLY A 67 27.91 -4.57 4.61
C GLY A 67 26.55 -3.84 4.59
N THR A 68 25.74 -4.01 5.62
CA THR A 68 24.37 -3.48 5.71
C THR A 68 24.25 -2.25 6.60
N GLU A 69 25.34 -1.74 7.12
CA GLU A 69 25.38 -0.65 8.11
C GLU A 69 24.64 0.60 7.62
N CYS A 70 24.84 0.96 6.35
CA CYS A 70 24.17 2.11 5.74
C CYS A 70 22.69 1.82 5.44
N VAL A 71 22.35 0.63 4.98
CA VAL A 71 20.96 0.20 4.74
C VAL A 71 20.18 0.17 6.06
N ASP A 72 20.78 -0.30 7.13
CA ASP A 72 20.17 -0.32 8.46
C ASP A 72 19.78 1.08 8.93
N ILE A 73 20.63 2.07 8.68
CA ILE A 73 20.31 3.48 8.96
C ILE A 73 19.09 3.93 8.16
N VAL A 74 19.05 3.65 6.86
CA VAL A 74 17.95 4.06 5.96
C VAL A 74 16.65 3.41 6.38
N GLU A 75 16.65 2.11 6.62
CA GLU A 75 15.44 1.39 7.04
C GLU A 75 14.96 1.84 8.43
N THR A 76 15.86 2.04 9.38
CA THR A 76 15.52 2.56 10.71
C THR A 76 14.91 3.96 10.63
N LEU A 77 15.46 4.85 9.79
CA LEU A 77 14.87 6.17 9.55
C LEU A 77 13.46 6.07 9.00
N ALA A 78 13.21 5.16 8.06
CA ALA A 78 11.88 4.95 7.49
C ALA A 78 10.90 4.44 8.55
N ILE A 79 11.29 3.46 9.36
CA ILE A 79 10.50 2.91 10.48
C ILE A 79 10.13 4.03 11.47
N GLU A 80 11.10 4.78 11.96
CA GLU A 80 10.86 5.80 12.98
C GLU A 80 10.00 6.96 12.44
N ARG A 81 10.19 7.34 11.18
CA ARG A 81 9.36 8.36 10.51
C ARG A 81 7.93 7.87 10.30
N ALA A 82 7.73 6.62 9.89
CA ALA A 82 6.40 6.02 9.76
C ALA A 82 5.69 5.96 11.11
N LYS A 83 6.36 5.50 12.17
CA LYS A 83 5.82 5.49 13.53
C LYS A 83 5.39 6.89 13.98
N LYS A 84 6.24 7.89 13.76
CA LYS A 84 5.92 9.27 14.11
C LYS A 84 4.74 9.83 13.32
N LEU A 85 4.69 9.56 12.01
CA LEU A 85 3.65 10.07 11.12
C LEU A 85 2.26 9.52 11.48
N PHE A 86 2.20 8.23 11.79
CA PHE A 86 0.93 7.54 12.08
C PHE A 86 0.62 7.38 13.57
N GLY A 87 1.48 7.85 14.46
CA GLY A 87 1.32 7.64 15.90
C GLY A 87 1.37 6.16 16.29
N ALA A 88 2.08 5.33 15.50
CA ALA A 88 2.12 3.89 15.66
C ALA A 88 3.25 3.44 16.58
N SER A 89 3.01 2.38 17.37
CA SER A 89 4.05 1.78 18.22
C SER A 89 5.06 0.97 17.40
N PHE A 90 4.62 0.39 16.27
CA PHE A 90 5.44 -0.44 15.39
C PHE A 90 5.21 -0.05 13.93
N ALA A 91 6.20 -0.25 13.09
CA ALA A 91 6.10 -0.13 11.64
C ALA A 91 7.01 -1.14 10.95
N ASN A 92 6.54 -1.72 9.87
CA ASN A 92 7.32 -2.49 8.92
C ASN A 92 7.29 -1.76 7.59
N VAL A 93 8.46 -1.46 7.03
CA VAL A 93 8.59 -0.65 5.80
C VAL A 93 9.15 -1.46 4.63
N GLN A 94 9.20 -2.79 4.75
CA GLN A 94 9.83 -3.65 3.73
C GLN A 94 8.90 -4.03 2.59
N ALA A 95 7.57 -3.85 2.73
CA ALA A 95 6.65 -4.16 1.65
C ALA A 95 6.93 -3.29 0.43
N HIS A 96 7.03 -3.90 -0.76
CA HIS A 96 7.28 -3.16 -2.01
C HIS A 96 6.03 -2.47 -2.56
N SER A 97 4.84 -2.78 -2.03
CA SER A 97 3.56 -2.22 -2.47
C SER A 97 2.50 -2.33 -1.37
N GLY A 98 1.42 -1.55 -1.50
CA GLY A 98 0.24 -1.69 -0.64
C GLY A 98 -0.38 -3.10 -0.73
N SER A 99 -0.37 -3.72 -1.90
CA SER A 99 -0.85 -5.10 -2.06
C SER A 99 -0.04 -6.09 -1.24
N GLN A 100 1.29 -5.96 -1.22
CA GLN A 100 2.15 -6.82 -0.40
C GLN A 100 1.96 -6.53 1.09
N ALA A 101 1.81 -5.27 1.48
CA ALA A 101 1.54 -4.89 2.87
C ALA A 101 0.22 -5.51 3.37
N ASN A 102 -0.85 -5.44 2.56
CA ASN A 102 -2.12 -6.08 2.87
C ASN A 102 -2.00 -7.61 2.94
N ALA A 103 -1.27 -8.22 2.00
CA ALA A 103 -1.03 -9.67 2.06
C ALA A 103 -0.32 -10.10 3.34
N ALA A 104 0.72 -9.36 3.74
CA ALA A 104 1.44 -9.62 4.98
C ALA A 104 0.54 -9.46 6.21
N ALA A 105 -0.30 -8.42 6.24
CA ALA A 105 -1.25 -8.19 7.33
C ALA A 105 -2.28 -9.33 7.42
N TYR A 106 -2.85 -9.77 6.31
CA TYR A 106 -3.80 -10.89 6.30
C TYR A 106 -3.14 -12.18 6.80
N MET A 107 -1.96 -12.53 6.27
CA MET A 107 -1.22 -13.72 6.69
C MET A 107 -0.83 -13.72 8.16
N ALA A 108 -0.65 -12.55 8.76
CA ALA A 108 -0.32 -12.43 10.18
C ALA A 108 -1.54 -12.53 11.11
N LEU A 109 -2.73 -12.23 10.62
CA LEU A 109 -3.92 -12.05 11.47
C LEU A 109 -4.98 -13.13 11.27
N ILE A 110 -5.04 -13.77 10.10
CA ILE A 110 -6.11 -14.69 9.71
C ILE A 110 -5.58 -15.87 8.91
N GLU A 111 -6.37 -16.94 8.84
CA GLU A 111 -6.07 -18.14 8.06
C GLU A 111 -6.78 -18.14 6.70
N ALA A 112 -6.27 -18.92 5.74
CA ALA A 112 -6.91 -19.10 4.44
C ALA A 112 -8.36 -19.62 4.61
N GLY A 113 -9.31 -18.99 3.93
CA GLY A 113 -10.74 -19.30 4.03
C GLY A 113 -11.49 -18.54 5.11
N ASP A 114 -10.80 -17.81 5.99
CA ASP A 114 -11.48 -16.96 6.98
C ASP A 114 -12.30 -15.84 6.32
N THR A 115 -13.38 -15.46 7.00
CA THR A 115 -14.27 -14.40 6.53
C THR A 115 -13.69 -13.02 6.87
N VAL A 116 -13.64 -12.15 5.86
CA VAL A 116 -13.18 -10.77 5.96
C VAL A 116 -14.27 -9.83 5.48
N LEU A 117 -14.52 -8.76 6.20
CA LEU A 117 -15.41 -7.68 5.78
C LEU A 117 -14.57 -6.53 5.22
N GLY A 118 -14.83 -6.12 3.98
CA GLY A 118 -14.06 -5.05 3.30
C GLY A 118 -14.94 -4.22 2.38
N MET A 119 -14.49 -3.00 2.05
CA MET A 119 -15.25 -2.14 1.13
C MET A 119 -15.24 -2.70 -0.28
N ASP A 120 -16.42 -2.75 -0.91
CA ASP A 120 -16.57 -3.16 -2.30
C ASP A 120 -15.76 -2.28 -3.26
N LEU A 121 -15.22 -2.90 -4.31
CA LEU A 121 -14.49 -2.20 -5.36
C LEU A 121 -15.33 -1.10 -6.01
N ALA A 122 -16.61 -1.38 -6.26
CA ALA A 122 -17.55 -0.42 -6.87
C ALA A 122 -17.85 0.79 -5.96
N ALA A 123 -17.68 0.65 -4.64
CA ALA A 123 -17.85 1.73 -3.66
C ALA A 123 -16.57 2.52 -3.38
N GLY A 124 -15.46 2.15 -4.03
CA GLY A 124 -14.16 2.79 -3.85
C GLY A 124 -13.14 1.94 -3.11
N GLY A 125 -13.42 0.67 -2.83
CA GLY A 125 -12.48 -0.27 -2.24
C GLY A 125 -11.29 -0.57 -3.14
N HIS A 126 -10.31 -1.31 -2.60
CA HIS A 126 -9.11 -1.72 -3.34
C HIS A 126 -9.26 -3.16 -3.84
N LEU A 127 -8.49 -3.55 -4.87
CA LEU A 127 -8.47 -4.94 -5.37
C LEU A 127 -8.16 -5.95 -4.26
N THR A 128 -7.30 -5.59 -3.30
CA THR A 128 -6.97 -6.45 -2.15
C THR A 128 -8.06 -6.55 -1.10
N HIS A 129 -9.21 -5.90 -1.30
CA HIS A 129 -10.41 -6.07 -0.47
C HIS A 129 -11.35 -7.16 -1.02
N GLY A 130 -10.78 -8.26 -1.52
CA GLY A 130 -11.54 -9.44 -1.88
C GLY A 130 -11.97 -9.54 -3.34
N SER A 131 -11.40 -8.75 -4.25
CA SER A 131 -11.68 -8.90 -5.68
C SER A 131 -11.41 -10.35 -6.13
N PRO A 132 -12.33 -10.99 -6.89
CA PRO A 132 -12.19 -12.40 -7.32
C PRO A 132 -10.94 -12.66 -8.17
N VAL A 133 -10.40 -11.63 -8.82
CA VAL A 133 -9.17 -11.74 -9.64
C VAL A 133 -7.89 -11.53 -8.83
N ASN A 134 -8.02 -11.02 -7.60
CA ASN A 134 -6.91 -10.72 -6.69
C ASN A 134 -6.62 -11.91 -5.77
N PHE A 135 -5.38 -11.97 -5.22
CA PHE A 135 -5.02 -13.00 -4.25
C PHE A 135 -5.98 -13.03 -3.05
N SER A 136 -6.44 -11.86 -2.58
CA SER A 136 -7.28 -11.73 -1.39
C SER A 136 -8.62 -12.46 -1.57
N GLY A 137 -9.31 -12.28 -2.71
CA GLY A 137 -10.55 -12.97 -3.01
C GLY A 137 -10.39 -14.45 -3.37
N LYS A 138 -9.15 -14.87 -3.70
CA LYS A 138 -8.84 -16.29 -3.96
C LYS A 138 -8.47 -17.07 -2.70
N THR A 139 -7.96 -16.36 -1.68
CA THR A 139 -7.42 -16.98 -0.45
C THR A 139 -8.42 -16.92 0.70
N TYR A 140 -9.17 -15.81 0.82
CA TYR A 140 -10.07 -15.54 1.94
C TYR A 140 -11.52 -15.38 1.45
N HIS A 141 -12.47 -15.58 2.35
CA HIS A 141 -13.87 -15.35 2.07
C HIS A 141 -14.25 -13.89 2.37
N PHE A 142 -14.18 -13.03 1.36
CA PHE A 142 -14.56 -11.63 1.50
C PHE A 142 -16.05 -11.41 1.34
N VAL A 143 -16.61 -10.62 2.24
CA VAL A 143 -17.95 -10.04 2.17
C VAL A 143 -17.81 -8.53 2.02
N GLY A 144 -18.43 -7.95 1.00
CA GLY A 144 -18.31 -6.52 0.72
C GLY A 144 -19.30 -5.69 1.54
N TYR A 145 -18.84 -4.53 2.05
CA TYR A 145 -19.74 -3.46 2.45
C TYR A 145 -19.67 -2.31 1.44
N SER A 146 -20.77 -1.61 1.28
CA SER A 146 -20.90 -0.52 0.30
C SER A 146 -21.27 0.79 0.98
N VAL A 147 -21.43 1.83 0.17
CA VAL A 147 -22.02 3.08 0.56
C VAL A 147 -23.54 3.03 0.46
N ASP A 148 -24.22 3.84 1.22
CA ASP A 148 -25.66 4.04 1.08
C ASP A 148 -25.97 4.66 -0.30
N ALA A 149 -27.01 4.16 -0.96
CA ALA A 149 -27.30 4.48 -2.36
C ALA A 149 -27.77 5.93 -2.57
N ASP A 150 -28.38 6.54 -1.55
CA ASP A 150 -28.94 7.88 -1.66
C ASP A 150 -27.94 8.97 -1.23
N THR A 151 -27.15 8.66 -0.20
CA THR A 151 -26.20 9.63 0.39
C THR A 151 -24.78 9.48 -0.12
N GLU A 152 -24.45 8.33 -0.72
CA GLU A 152 -23.09 7.93 -1.14
C GLU A 152 -22.08 7.94 0.03
N MET A 153 -22.56 7.74 1.26
CA MET A 153 -21.76 7.70 2.46
C MET A 153 -21.76 6.30 3.10
N LEU A 154 -20.74 6.02 3.91
CA LEU A 154 -20.72 4.81 4.73
C LEU A 154 -21.82 4.86 5.79
N ASP A 155 -22.70 3.86 5.77
CA ASP A 155 -23.68 3.60 6.81
C ASP A 155 -23.07 2.63 7.85
N TYR A 156 -22.59 3.16 8.96
CA TYR A 156 -21.91 2.37 9.99
C TYR A 156 -22.86 1.45 10.74
N GLU A 157 -24.16 1.78 10.81
CA GLU A 157 -25.16 0.89 11.44
C GLU A 157 -25.42 -0.33 10.53
N ALA A 158 -25.54 -0.11 9.24
CA ALA A 158 -25.68 -1.21 8.28
C ALA A 158 -24.41 -2.10 8.27
N ILE A 159 -23.22 -1.51 8.37
CA ILE A 159 -21.96 -2.26 8.45
C ILE A 159 -21.90 -3.08 9.76
N LEU A 160 -22.36 -2.53 10.88
CA LEU A 160 -22.45 -3.24 12.17
C LEU A 160 -23.37 -4.47 12.08
N GLU A 161 -24.57 -4.30 11.51
CA GLU A 161 -25.53 -5.40 11.36
C GLU A 161 -24.99 -6.47 10.39
N GLN A 162 -24.29 -6.05 9.33
CA GLN A 162 -23.62 -6.99 8.44
C GLN A 162 -22.49 -7.75 9.17
N ALA A 163 -21.66 -7.05 9.95
CA ALA A 163 -20.60 -7.68 10.74
C ALA A 163 -21.16 -8.70 11.75
N LYS A 164 -22.26 -8.37 12.44
CA LYS A 164 -22.96 -9.31 13.32
C LYS A 164 -23.47 -10.54 12.60
N THR A 165 -23.92 -10.39 11.36
CA THR A 165 -24.47 -11.48 10.54
C THR A 165 -23.37 -12.41 10.04
N VAL A 166 -22.28 -11.85 9.49
CA VAL A 166 -21.22 -12.63 8.84
C VAL A 166 -20.09 -13.05 9.78
N GLN A 167 -20.00 -12.43 10.95
CA GLN A 167 -18.99 -12.74 11.98
C GLN A 167 -17.56 -12.79 11.41
N PRO A 168 -17.07 -11.70 10.79
CA PRO A 168 -15.76 -11.70 10.14
C PRO A 168 -14.64 -11.83 11.18
N LYS A 169 -13.53 -12.46 10.79
CA LYS A 169 -12.29 -12.48 11.56
C LYS A 169 -11.50 -11.18 11.47
N LEU A 170 -11.72 -10.44 10.38
CA LEU A 170 -11.03 -9.18 10.09
C LEU A 170 -11.99 -8.22 9.40
N ILE A 171 -11.92 -6.95 9.76
CA ILE A 171 -12.58 -5.85 9.04
C ILE A 171 -11.48 -4.97 8.44
N VAL A 172 -11.54 -4.76 7.12
CA VAL A 172 -10.66 -3.84 6.40
C VAL A 172 -11.34 -2.49 6.30
N ALA A 173 -10.86 -1.52 7.06
CA ALA A 173 -11.33 -0.13 7.03
C ALA A 173 -10.37 0.73 6.20
N GLY A 174 -10.78 1.09 5.00
CA GLY A 174 -9.97 1.88 4.07
C GLY A 174 -10.51 1.82 2.65
N ALA A 175 -10.01 2.69 1.80
CA ALA A 175 -10.44 2.80 0.42
C ALA A 175 -9.34 3.34 -0.49
N SER A 176 -9.45 3.08 -1.81
CA SER A 176 -8.64 3.74 -2.84
C SER A 176 -9.32 4.99 -3.40
N ALA A 177 -10.64 4.94 -3.58
CA ALA A 177 -11.39 5.96 -4.33
C ALA A 177 -12.64 6.50 -3.60
N TYR A 178 -12.80 6.23 -2.31
CA TYR A 178 -13.85 6.83 -1.50
C TYR A 178 -13.44 8.25 -1.10
N SER A 179 -14.19 9.26 -1.52
CA SER A 179 -13.82 10.68 -1.41
C SER A 179 -14.24 11.35 -0.09
N ARG A 180 -14.87 10.61 0.83
CA ARG A 180 -15.32 11.13 2.12
C ARG A 180 -14.39 10.67 3.24
N SER A 181 -14.49 11.33 4.39
CA SER A 181 -13.77 10.90 5.60
C SER A 181 -14.32 9.57 6.12
N ILE A 182 -13.41 8.68 6.52
CA ILE A 182 -13.75 7.43 7.18
C ILE A 182 -13.61 7.64 8.69
N ASP A 183 -14.67 7.29 9.45
CA ASP A 183 -14.65 7.30 10.91
C ASP A 183 -14.08 5.97 11.43
N PHE A 184 -12.78 5.96 11.66
CA PHE A 184 -12.08 4.77 12.16
C PHE A 184 -12.48 4.40 13.60
N ALA A 185 -12.98 5.35 14.40
CA ALA A 185 -13.47 5.05 15.74
C ALA A 185 -14.74 4.19 15.67
N LYS A 186 -15.66 4.49 14.76
CA LYS A 186 -16.85 3.65 14.51
C LYS A 186 -16.49 2.26 14.04
N PHE A 187 -15.49 2.12 13.14
CA PHE A 187 -15.00 0.79 12.76
C PHE A 187 -14.41 0.03 13.95
N ARG A 188 -13.70 0.72 14.85
CA ARG A 188 -13.22 0.10 16.08
C ARG A 188 -14.37 -0.41 16.95
N ASP A 189 -15.44 0.39 17.11
CA ASP A 189 -16.61 -0.01 17.87
C ASP A 189 -17.34 -1.21 17.24
N ILE A 190 -17.41 -1.26 15.92
CA ILE A 190 -17.98 -2.41 15.18
C ILE A 190 -17.14 -3.69 15.41
N ALA A 191 -15.83 -3.56 15.53
CA ALA A 191 -14.93 -4.69 15.70
C ALA A 191 -14.89 -5.23 17.15
N ASN A 192 -15.30 -4.44 18.15
CA ASN A 192 -15.36 -4.83 19.57
C ASN A 192 -16.64 -5.58 19.92
#